data_44abf1480dfb20f76a4917fbcca92c92
#
_entry.id   44abf1480dfb20f76a4917fbcca92c92
#
_cell.length_a   1.000
_cell.length_b   1.000
_cell.length_c   1.000
_cell.angle_alpha   90.00
_cell.angle_beta   90.00
_cell.angle_gamma   90.00
#
_symmetry.space_group_name_H-M   'P 1'
#
loop_
_entity.id
_entity.type
_entity.pdbx_description
1 polymer ?
#
loop_
_entity_poly.entity_id
_entity_poly.type
_entity_poly.pdbx_seq_one_letter_code
_entity_poly.pdbx_strand_id
1 'polypeptide(L)'
;MNTSTPAVVLSPHHHGALGIFRSLGVLGVPVYAVEDGRFSPPLRSRYCRGVFHWNVRTATPQASIASLLRISEKFSVRPILVPTDDATATLIQEAAEQLQWAYRFPILPRGLVYRLSNKRELFLLCREYDHPTPETLSPRSRREVLHFLEKAVFPLVLKGIDDRIILGQTKVAMHIAQNADELLHRYDSLEGPQRQNVILQEYIPGNADSVWMFNGYFNEKSECLAGFTGRKLRQRPLATGITTLGICVQNAAAECPIRELLSTLGYRGIVDIGCRFDARDGEYKVLDVNPRIGCTFRLFVDPNGMDVVRACYLDLTGQAVQAEPASEERKWLVENLDLITLPDHLKQRKLTFRQWLRSLRGVRETAWFDWSDLSPFWAMCLSVLLSWWPERFKSHRARRCSLASPLEQGQEQEQS
;
A
#
# COMPACT_ATOMS: atom_id res chain seq x y z
N MET A 1 -23.91 -13.48 9.97
CA MET A 1 -22.65 -12.83 10.38
C MET A 1 -22.87 -12.07 11.69
N ASN A 2 -22.05 -12.31 12.70
CA ASN A 2 -22.02 -11.49 13.92
C ASN A 2 -21.12 -10.27 13.66
N THR A 3 -21.64 -9.05 13.87
CA THR A 3 -20.97 -7.78 13.57
C THR A 3 -20.67 -6.95 14.81
N SER A 4 -20.79 -7.54 16.01
CA SER A 4 -20.65 -6.83 17.29
C SER A 4 -19.20 -6.43 17.63
N THR A 5 -18.20 -7.13 17.06
CA THR A 5 -16.79 -6.81 17.29
C THR A 5 -16.37 -5.57 16.47
N PRO A 6 -15.91 -4.48 17.11
CA PRO A 6 -15.46 -3.30 16.38
C PRO A 6 -14.16 -3.56 15.60
N ALA A 7 -13.93 -2.76 14.54
CA ALA A 7 -12.66 -2.69 13.85
C ALA A 7 -12.04 -1.30 14.02
N VAL A 8 -10.73 -1.25 14.28
CA VAL A 8 -9.93 -0.03 14.42
C VAL A 8 -8.90 0.03 13.31
N VAL A 9 -9.04 0.99 12.41
CA VAL A 9 -8.22 1.17 11.20
C VAL A 9 -7.15 2.22 11.48
N LEU A 10 -5.88 1.85 11.32
CA LEU A 10 -4.75 2.74 11.55
C LEU A 10 -4.38 3.50 10.27
N SER A 11 -4.11 4.79 10.39
CA SER A 11 -3.64 5.69 9.32
C SER A 11 -4.50 5.66 8.02
N PRO A 12 -5.84 5.80 8.11
CA PRO A 12 -6.73 5.71 6.96
C PRO A 12 -6.70 6.97 6.09
N HIS A 13 -5.67 7.14 5.26
CA HIS A 13 -5.48 8.34 4.43
C HIS A 13 -5.64 8.11 2.91
N HIS A 14 -5.88 6.87 2.47
CA HIS A 14 -6.04 6.52 1.05
C HIS A 14 -7.34 5.75 0.77
N HIS A 15 -7.67 5.59 -0.51
CA HIS A 15 -8.91 4.93 -0.94
C HIS A 15 -9.03 3.46 -0.50
N GLY A 16 -7.92 2.74 -0.33
CA GLY A 16 -7.98 1.38 0.25
C GLY A 16 -8.53 1.37 1.67
N ALA A 17 -8.17 2.36 2.51
CA ALA A 17 -8.76 2.50 3.84
C ALA A 17 -10.26 2.83 3.79
N LEU A 18 -10.70 3.67 2.82
CA LEU A 18 -12.13 3.89 2.58
C LEU A 18 -12.85 2.58 2.24
N GLY A 19 -12.20 1.72 1.45
CA GLY A 19 -12.71 0.39 1.15
C GLY A 19 -12.96 -0.46 2.41
N ILE A 20 -12.12 -0.36 3.44
CA ILE A 20 -12.33 -1.06 4.73
C ILE A 20 -13.59 -0.57 5.42
N PHE A 21 -13.77 0.77 5.52
CA PHE A 21 -14.97 1.35 6.12
C PHE A 21 -16.24 0.88 5.42
N ARG A 22 -16.25 0.88 4.08
CA ARG A 22 -17.39 0.45 3.27
C ARG A 22 -17.62 -1.06 3.37
N SER A 23 -16.56 -1.88 3.22
CA SER A 23 -16.67 -3.34 3.23
C SER A 23 -17.27 -3.87 4.53
N LEU A 24 -16.80 -3.39 5.67
CA LEU A 24 -17.28 -3.81 6.98
C LEU A 24 -18.53 -3.03 7.41
N GLY A 25 -18.54 -1.73 7.19
CA GLY A 25 -19.61 -0.86 7.68
C GLY A 25 -20.97 -1.12 7.05
N VAL A 26 -21.04 -1.50 5.77
CA VAL A 26 -22.29 -1.89 5.12
C VAL A 26 -22.93 -3.12 5.76
N LEU A 27 -22.12 -3.98 6.39
CA LEU A 27 -22.59 -5.15 7.12
C LEU A 27 -22.98 -4.83 8.57
N GLY A 28 -22.81 -3.56 9.01
CA GLY A 28 -23.14 -3.13 10.35
C GLY A 28 -21.99 -3.25 11.36
N VAL A 29 -20.78 -3.63 10.94
CA VAL A 29 -19.59 -3.63 11.82
C VAL A 29 -19.27 -2.19 12.23
N PRO A 30 -19.08 -1.88 13.52
CA PRO A 30 -18.62 -0.58 13.97
C PRO A 30 -17.14 -0.37 13.60
N VAL A 31 -16.85 0.54 12.66
CA VAL A 31 -15.48 0.81 12.21
C VAL A 31 -15.02 2.18 12.71
N TYR A 32 -13.86 2.20 13.37
CA TYR A 32 -13.24 3.39 13.93
C TYR A 32 -11.89 3.64 13.25
N ALA A 33 -11.43 4.88 13.28
CA ALA A 33 -10.16 5.31 12.74
C ALA A 33 -9.19 5.77 13.84
N VAL A 34 -7.89 5.56 13.65
CA VAL A 34 -6.83 6.26 14.38
C VAL A 34 -6.07 7.11 13.38
N GLU A 35 -6.26 8.42 13.41
CA GLU A 35 -5.69 9.36 12.44
C GLU A 35 -5.63 10.77 13.02
N ASP A 36 -4.59 11.51 12.72
CA ASP A 36 -4.37 12.90 13.14
C ASP A 36 -4.90 13.91 12.10
N GLY A 37 -4.93 13.53 10.85
CA GLY A 37 -5.31 14.38 9.72
C GLY A 37 -6.80 14.75 9.71
N ARG A 38 -7.14 16.00 10.06
CA ARG A 38 -8.53 16.50 10.06
C ARG A 38 -9.21 16.46 8.68
N PHE A 39 -8.44 16.40 7.59
CA PHE A 39 -8.91 16.47 6.20
C PHE A 39 -8.68 15.17 5.41
N SER A 40 -8.53 14.03 6.07
CA SER A 40 -8.46 12.75 5.37
C SER A 40 -9.83 12.38 4.79
N PRO A 41 -9.99 12.28 3.46
CA PRO A 41 -11.27 11.98 2.82
C PRO A 41 -11.94 10.69 3.32
N PRO A 42 -11.23 9.56 3.59
CA PRO A 42 -11.84 8.35 4.15
C PRO A 42 -12.60 8.57 5.47
N LEU A 43 -12.15 9.51 6.32
CA LEU A 43 -12.82 9.80 7.60
C LEU A 43 -14.21 10.44 7.44
N ARG A 44 -14.55 10.89 6.22
CA ARG A 44 -15.87 11.45 5.90
C ARG A 44 -16.90 10.38 5.53
N SER A 45 -16.48 9.11 5.51
CA SER A 45 -17.40 8.00 5.26
C SER A 45 -18.46 7.91 6.36
N ARG A 46 -19.72 7.70 5.96
CA ARG A 46 -20.82 7.41 6.89
C ARG A 46 -20.60 6.15 7.72
N TYR A 47 -19.71 5.29 7.26
CA TYR A 47 -19.34 4.04 7.93
C TYR A 47 -18.20 4.22 8.95
N CYS A 48 -17.55 5.39 9.02
CA CYS A 48 -16.62 5.74 10.07
C CYS A 48 -17.40 6.18 11.31
N ARG A 49 -17.47 5.33 12.32
CA ARG A 49 -18.23 5.57 13.57
C ARG A 49 -17.58 6.61 14.47
N GLY A 50 -16.26 6.75 14.37
CA GLY A 50 -15.51 7.72 15.18
C GLY A 50 -14.04 7.72 14.86
N VAL A 51 -13.36 8.78 15.27
CA VAL A 51 -11.93 9.00 15.05
C VAL A 51 -11.23 9.22 16.37
N PHE A 52 -10.20 8.44 16.62
CA PHE A 52 -9.24 8.69 17.70
C PHE A 52 -8.08 9.49 17.11
N HIS A 53 -7.92 10.72 17.59
CA HIS A 53 -6.87 11.62 17.09
C HIS A 53 -5.51 11.24 17.64
N TRP A 54 -4.72 10.57 16.82
CA TRP A 54 -3.35 10.16 17.12
C TRP A 54 -2.56 9.96 15.84
N ASN A 55 -1.34 10.51 15.79
CA ASN A 55 -0.45 10.32 14.64
C ASN A 55 0.51 9.15 14.87
N VAL A 56 0.12 7.96 14.46
CA VAL A 56 0.94 6.75 14.56
C VAL A 56 2.26 6.88 13.78
N ARG A 57 2.28 7.67 12.71
CA ARG A 57 3.43 7.77 11.78
C ARG A 57 4.55 8.68 12.28
N THR A 58 4.24 9.68 13.10
CA THR A 58 5.22 10.64 13.61
C THR A 58 5.55 10.44 15.09
N ALA A 59 4.71 9.73 15.82
CA ALA A 59 4.93 9.39 17.22
C ALA A 59 6.01 8.29 17.35
N THR A 60 6.63 8.22 18.53
CA THR A 60 7.52 7.09 18.84
C THR A 60 6.72 5.78 18.94
N PRO A 61 7.33 4.61 18.66
CA PRO A 61 6.64 3.32 18.81
C PRO A 61 6.02 3.15 20.21
N GLN A 62 6.74 3.50 21.28
CA GLN A 62 6.27 3.38 22.65
C GLN A 62 5.05 4.26 22.93
N ALA A 63 5.05 5.51 22.44
CA ALA A 63 3.92 6.42 22.57
C ALA A 63 2.70 5.92 21.77
N SER A 64 2.93 5.32 20.61
CA SER A 64 1.87 4.73 19.78
C SER A 64 1.25 3.50 20.44
N ILE A 65 2.07 2.61 21.02
CA ILE A 65 1.59 1.44 21.76
C ILE A 65 0.75 1.90 22.96
N ALA A 66 1.26 2.84 23.77
CA ALA A 66 0.53 3.37 24.93
C ALA A 66 -0.80 4.03 24.52
N SER A 67 -0.84 4.74 23.38
CA SER A 67 -2.06 5.32 22.85
C SER A 67 -3.06 4.25 22.40
N LEU A 68 -2.59 3.22 21.68
CA LEU A 68 -3.45 2.11 21.26
C LEU A 68 -4.04 1.36 22.46
N LEU A 69 -3.27 1.09 23.50
CA LEU A 69 -3.78 0.46 24.73
C LEU A 69 -4.89 1.30 25.37
N ARG A 70 -4.71 2.62 25.49
CA ARG A 70 -5.77 3.53 25.99
C ARG A 70 -7.01 3.57 25.09
N ILE A 71 -6.83 3.46 23.78
CA ILE A 71 -7.94 3.40 22.83
C ILE A 71 -8.73 2.10 23.03
N SER A 72 -8.06 0.98 23.28
CA SER A 72 -8.73 -0.32 23.50
C SER A 72 -9.67 -0.32 24.69
N GLU A 73 -9.37 0.46 25.74
CA GLU A 73 -10.21 0.61 26.95
C GLU A 73 -11.59 1.25 26.67
N LYS A 74 -11.78 1.86 25.47
CA LYS A 74 -13.06 2.42 25.06
C LYS A 74 -14.04 1.36 24.52
N PHE A 75 -13.60 0.13 24.39
CA PHE A 75 -14.40 -0.97 23.86
C PHE A 75 -14.66 -2.03 24.93
N SER A 76 -15.87 -2.54 24.96
CA SER A 76 -16.26 -3.64 25.87
C SER A 76 -15.75 -5.01 25.42
N VAL A 77 -15.35 -5.12 24.16
CA VAL A 77 -14.76 -6.33 23.55
C VAL A 77 -13.49 -5.95 22.81
N ARG A 78 -12.51 -6.86 22.74
CA ARG A 78 -11.27 -6.61 22.00
C ARG A 78 -11.57 -6.32 20.52
N PRO A 79 -11.30 -5.10 20.02
CA PRO A 79 -11.54 -4.77 18.62
C PRO A 79 -10.49 -5.41 17.71
N ILE A 80 -10.81 -5.52 16.42
CA ILE A 80 -9.85 -5.93 15.39
C ILE A 80 -9.00 -4.73 15.01
N LEU A 81 -7.68 -4.89 14.97
CA LEU A 81 -6.73 -3.86 14.59
C LEU A 81 -6.28 -4.06 13.13
N VAL A 82 -6.48 -3.05 12.29
CA VAL A 82 -6.23 -3.14 10.84
C VAL A 82 -5.21 -2.09 10.41
N PRO A 83 -3.97 -2.49 10.07
CA PRO A 83 -2.99 -1.59 9.49
C PRO A 83 -3.29 -1.29 8.02
N THR A 84 -3.02 -0.05 7.57
CA THR A 84 -3.20 0.35 6.18
C THR A 84 -1.89 0.70 5.47
N ASP A 85 -0.79 0.79 6.19
CA ASP A 85 0.54 1.05 5.64
C ASP A 85 1.61 0.16 6.30
N ASP A 86 2.81 0.11 5.72
CA ASP A 86 3.89 -0.77 6.18
C ASP A 86 4.41 -0.38 7.56
N ALA A 87 4.38 0.91 7.90
CA ALA A 87 4.83 1.39 9.20
C ALA A 87 3.90 0.91 10.32
N THR A 88 2.58 0.99 10.11
CA THR A 88 1.59 0.49 11.07
C THR A 88 1.56 -1.03 11.13
N ALA A 89 1.79 -1.74 10.02
CA ALA A 89 1.92 -3.19 10.03
C ALA A 89 3.15 -3.63 10.83
N THR A 90 4.30 -3.00 10.62
CA THR A 90 5.52 -3.27 11.37
C THR A 90 5.33 -2.99 12.87
N LEU A 91 4.77 -1.83 13.22
CA LEU A 91 4.50 -1.45 14.61
C LEU A 91 3.65 -2.50 15.33
N ILE A 92 2.55 -2.97 14.70
CA ILE A 92 1.67 -3.98 15.30
C ILE A 92 2.42 -5.28 15.55
N GLN A 93 3.25 -5.73 14.60
CA GLN A 93 3.96 -7.00 14.73
C GLN A 93 5.11 -6.93 15.73
N GLU A 94 5.85 -5.81 15.79
CA GLU A 94 6.90 -5.60 16.79
C GLU A 94 6.34 -5.48 18.20
N ALA A 95 5.11 -4.95 18.34
CA ALA A 95 4.42 -4.81 19.61
C ALA A 95 3.38 -5.92 19.89
N ALA A 96 3.42 -7.02 19.14
CA ALA A 96 2.38 -8.06 19.20
C ALA A 96 2.18 -8.62 20.62
N GLU A 97 3.25 -8.86 21.37
CA GLU A 97 3.18 -9.35 22.75
C GLU A 97 2.40 -8.43 23.69
N GLN A 98 2.47 -7.11 23.45
CA GLN A 98 1.77 -6.09 24.25
C GLN A 98 0.34 -5.87 23.79
N LEU A 99 0.12 -5.88 22.44
CA LEU A 99 -1.17 -5.53 21.84
C LEU A 99 -2.17 -6.70 21.78
N GLN A 100 -1.72 -7.95 21.75
CA GLN A 100 -2.59 -9.13 21.59
C GLN A 100 -3.66 -9.29 22.67
N TRP A 101 -3.43 -8.75 23.86
CA TRP A 101 -4.38 -8.76 24.96
C TRP A 101 -5.48 -7.71 24.83
N ALA A 102 -5.19 -6.61 24.10
CA ALA A 102 -6.07 -5.49 23.89
C ALA A 102 -6.82 -5.54 22.56
N TYR A 103 -6.23 -6.19 21.55
CA TYR A 103 -6.74 -6.25 20.18
C TYR A 103 -6.73 -7.66 19.62
N ARG A 104 -7.48 -7.85 18.52
CA ARG A 104 -7.43 -9.05 17.68
C ARG A 104 -6.72 -8.66 16.37
N PHE A 105 -5.70 -9.37 16.00
CA PHE A 105 -4.99 -9.22 14.72
C PHE A 105 -4.16 -10.48 14.45
N PRO A 106 -3.85 -10.81 13.19
CA PRO A 106 -2.97 -11.93 12.87
C PRO A 106 -1.55 -11.67 13.37
N ILE A 107 -0.97 -12.62 14.08
CA ILE A 107 0.41 -12.56 14.57
C ILE A 107 1.30 -13.36 13.64
N LEU A 108 2.27 -12.69 12.99
CA LEU A 108 3.21 -13.29 12.07
C LEU A 108 4.47 -13.81 12.79
N PRO A 109 5.19 -14.76 12.18
CA PRO A 109 6.54 -15.10 12.64
C PRO A 109 7.43 -13.86 12.77
N ARG A 110 8.25 -13.83 13.81
CA ARG A 110 9.10 -12.68 14.14
C ARG A 110 9.99 -12.28 12.96
N GLY A 111 9.98 -11.00 12.60
CA GLY A 111 10.77 -10.44 11.50
C GLY A 111 10.23 -10.71 10.10
N LEU A 112 9.17 -11.52 9.94
CA LEU A 112 8.64 -11.85 8.62
C LEU A 112 8.07 -10.63 7.89
N VAL A 113 7.40 -9.70 8.60
CA VAL A 113 6.90 -8.44 7.99
C VAL A 113 8.05 -7.67 7.35
N TYR A 114 9.17 -7.52 8.06
CA TYR A 114 10.35 -6.83 7.54
C TYR A 114 10.93 -7.55 6.31
N ARG A 115 11.09 -8.88 6.38
CA ARG A 115 11.63 -9.67 5.25
C ARG A 115 10.76 -9.56 4.00
N LEU A 116 9.44 -9.50 4.15
CA LEU A 116 8.50 -9.39 3.03
C LEU A 116 8.40 -7.97 2.46
N SER A 117 8.38 -6.94 3.30
CA SER A 117 8.21 -5.55 2.85
C SER A 117 9.51 -4.88 2.39
N ASN A 118 10.67 -5.37 2.83
CA ASN A 118 11.97 -4.86 2.40
C ASN A 118 12.40 -5.51 1.08
N LYS A 119 12.57 -4.73 0.03
CA LYS A 119 12.84 -5.25 -1.33
C LYS A 119 14.10 -6.09 -1.44
N ARG A 120 15.15 -5.79 -0.64
CA ARG A 120 16.37 -6.60 -0.56
C ARG A 120 16.12 -7.93 0.13
N GLU A 121 15.48 -7.88 1.29
CA GLU A 121 15.21 -9.08 2.09
C GLU A 121 14.21 -10.00 1.38
N LEU A 122 13.24 -9.42 0.65
CA LEU A 122 12.30 -10.18 -0.19
C LEU A 122 13.03 -10.96 -1.30
N PHE A 123 13.99 -10.32 -1.98
CA PHE A 123 14.81 -11.02 -2.98
C PHE A 123 15.57 -12.19 -2.36
N LEU A 124 16.24 -11.98 -1.21
CA LEU A 124 16.97 -13.03 -0.50
C LEU A 124 16.03 -14.17 -0.05
N LEU A 125 14.83 -13.82 0.43
CA LEU A 125 13.81 -14.77 0.82
C LEU A 125 13.33 -15.60 -0.37
N CYS A 126 13.01 -14.96 -1.51
CA CYS A 126 12.61 -15.69 -2.72
C CYS A 126 13.72 -16.64 -3.20
N ARG A 127 14.99 -16.24 -3.10
CA ARG A 127 16.13 -17.11 -3.45
C ARG A 127 16.28 -18.28 -2.47
N GLU A 128 16.05 -18.06 -1.16
CA GLU A 128 16.11 -19.08 -0.13
C GLU A 128 15.05 -20.20 -0.35
N TYR A 129 13.89 -19.83 -0.84
CA TYR A 129 12.76 -20.74 -1.08
C TYR A 129 12.56 -21.11 -2.56
N ASP A 130 13.54 -20.84 -3.42
CA ASP A 130 13.50 -21.11 -4.87
C ASP A 130 12.23 -20.56 -5.55
N HIS A 131 11.80 -19.35 -5.14
CA HIS A 131 10.63 -18.70 -5.69
C HIS A 131 11.01 -17.66 -6.75
N PRO A 132 10.32 -17.62 -7.90
CA PRO A 132 10.66 -16.71 -9.00
C PRO A 132 10.63 -15.23 -8.58
N THR A 133 11.75 -14.55 -8.80
CA THR A 133 11.95 -13.12 -8.52
C THR A 133 12.96 -12.54 -9.52
N PRO A 134 12.87 -11.24 -9.88
CA PRO A 134 13.90 -10.64 -10.74
C PRO A 134 15.26 -10.63 -10.07
N GLU A 135 16.31 -10.86 -10.85
CA GLU A 135 17.68 -10.74 -10.32
C GLU A 135 17.92 -9.35 -9.74
N THR A 136 18.41 -9.29 -8.51
CA THR A 136 18.47 -8.05 -7.73
C THR A 136 19.80 -7.94 -6.99
N LEU A 137 20.44 -6.77 -7.11
CA LEU A 137 21.63 -6.40 -6.33
C LEU A 137 21.27 -5.22 -5.40
N SER A 138 21.67 -5.31 -4.13
CA SER A 138 21.74 -4.16 -3.23
C SER A 138 23.22 -3.80 -3.05
N PRO A 139 23.75 -2.85 -3.84
CA PRO A 139 25.19 -2.57 -3.88
C PRO A 139 25.64 -1.83 -2.62
N ARG A 140 26.76 -2.27 -2.07
CA ARG A 140 27.47 -1.58 -0.97
C ARG A 140 28.58 -0.68 -1.49
N SER A 141 29.00 -0.87 -2.73
CA SER A 141 30.08 -0.14 -3.38
C SER A 141 29.87 0.00 -4.88
N ARG A 142 30.53 0.99 -5.48
CA ARG A 142 30.56 1.16 -6.95
C ARG A 142 31.22 -0.05 -7.64
N ARG A 143 32.16 -0.73 -6.98
CA ARG A 143 32.79 -1.94 -7.50
C ARG A 143 31.79 -3.08 -7.67
N GLU A 144 30.87 -3.25 -6.72
CA GLU A 144 29.80 -4.27 -6.84
C GLU A 144 28.84 -3.93 -7.98
N VAL A 145 28.53 -2.66 -8.21
CA VAL A 145 27.75 -2.22 -9.37
C VAL A 145 28.43 -2.62 -10.66
N LEU A 146 29.73 -2.30 -10.82
CA LEU A 146 30.51 -2.63 -12.01
C LEU A 146 30.54 -4.14 -12.26
N HIS A 147 30.77 -4.94 -11.23
CA HIS A 147 30.75 -6.40 -11.35
C HIS A 147 29.36 -6.94 -11.74
N PHE A 148 28.28 -6.37 -11.20
CA PHE A 148 26.93 -6.75 -11.61
C PHE A 148 26.67 -6.44 -13.09
N LEU A 149 27.17 -5.31 -13.58
CA LEU A 149 27.01 -4.88 -14.95
C LEU A 149 27.73 -5.77 -15.97
N GLU A 150 28.74 -6.54 -15.58
CA GLU A 150 29.44 -7.49 -16.47
C GLU A 150 28.50 -8.58 -17.03
N LYS A 151 27.45 -8.93 -16.28
CA LYS A 151 26.49 -9.99 -16.64
C LYS A 151 25.07 -9.48 -16.84
N ALA A 152 24.83 -8.20 -16.57
CA ALA A 152 23.50 -7.62 -16.59
C ALA A 152 22.97 -7.44 -18.02
N VAL A 153 21.67 -7.70 -18.19
CA VAL A 153 20.95 -7.46 -19.43
C VAL A 153 20.09 -6.21 -19.27
N PHE A 154 20.30 -5.25 -20.18
CA PHE A 154 19.53 -4.00 -20.17
C PHE A 154 18.17 -4.13 -20.89
N PRO A 155 17.16 -3.33 -20.48
CA PRO A 155 17.20 -2.28 -19.44
C PRO A 155 17.28 -2.84 -18.01
N LEU A 156 17.79 -2.02 -17.08
CA LEU A 156 17.82 -2.31 -15.65
C LEU A 156 16.99 -1.29 -14.87
N VAL A 157 16.49 -1.72 -13.73
CA VAL A 157 15.74 -0.86 -12.80
C VAL A 157 16.64 -0.45 -11.64
N LEU A 158 16.75 0.87 -11.39
CA LEU A 158 17.31 1.44 -10.18
C LEU A 158 16.15 1.98 -9.35
N LYS A 159 15.94 1.45 -8.13
CA LYS A 159 14.87 1.86 -7.23
C LYS A 159 15.32 1.87 -5.77
N GLY A 160 14.56 2.55 -4.91
CA GLY A 160 14.79 2.55 -3.47
C GLY A 160 14.38 1.25 -2.80
N ILE A 161 15.11 0.86 -1.76
CA ILE A 161 14.62 -0.11 -0.77
C ILE A 161 13.42 0.52 -0.06
N ASP A 162 13.58 1.74 0.47
CA ASP A 162 12.51 2.62 0.91
C ASP A 162 12.33 3.75 -0.13
N ASP A 163 11.20 3.74 -0.82
CA ASP A 163 10.90 4.70 -1.89
C ASP A 163 10.85 6.15 -1.39
N ARG A 164 10.53 6.39 -0.11
CA ARG A 164 10.46 7.75 0.48
C ARG A 164 11.82 8.43 0.49
N ILE A 165 12.90 7.67 0.73
CA ILE A 165 14.27 8.21 0.76
C ILE A 165 14.70 8.66 -0.64
N ILE A 166 14.40 7.88 -1.67
CA ILE A 166 14.74 8.23 -3.06
C ILE A 166 13.85 9.36 -3.60
N LEU A 167 12.54 9.30 -3.34
CA LEU A 167 11.59 10.34 -3.76
C LEU A 167 11.94 11.73 -3.23
N GLY A 168 12.54 11.82 -2.04
CA GLY A 168 12.94 13.09 -1.43
C GLY A 168 13.93 13.90 -2.28
N GLN A 169 14.80 13.24 -3.05
CA GLN A 169 15.79 13.91 -3.92
C GLN A 169 15.44 13.85 -5.40
N THR A 170 15.01 12.69 -5.88
CA THR A 170 14.92 12.42 -7.32
C THR A 170 13.54 12.68 -7.90
N LYS A 171 12.53 12.92 -7.06
CA LYS A 171 11.09 13.03 -7.42
C LYS A 171 10.55 11.81 -8.20
N VAL A 172 11.36 10.75 -8.33
CA VAL A 172 11.03 9.52 -9.05
C VAL A 172 11.45 8.33 -8.18
N ALA A 173 10.51 7.45 -7.83
CA ALA A 173 10.77 6.29 -6.99
C ALA A 173 11.61 5.20 -7.70
N MET A 174 11.58 5.21 -9.03
CA MET A 174 12.19 4.17 -9.86
C MET A 174 12.71 4.79 -11.16
N HIS A 175 13.92 4.39 -11.58
CA HIS A 175 14.52 4.77 -12.84
C HIS A 175 14.82 3.51 -13.68
N ILE A 176 14.45 3.52 -14.96
CA ILE A 176 14.75 2.45 -15.90
C ILE A 176 15.91 2.90 -16.77
N ALA A 177 17.10 2.37 -16.53
CA ALA A 177 18.31 2.67 -17.28
C ALA A 177 18.39 1.79 -18.52
N GLN A 178 18.68 2.39 -19.67
CA GLN A 178 18.76 1.69 -20.97
C GLN A 178 20.17 1.10 -21.23
N ASN A 179 21.19 1.59 -20.55
CA ASN A 179 22.59 1.18 -20.68
C ASN A 179 23.37 1.44 -19.39
N ALA A 180 24.62 0.96 -19.39
CA ALA A 180 25.52 1.05 -18.22
C ALA A 180 25.85 2.50 -17.84
N ASP A 181 26.10 3.36 -18.84
CA ASP A 181 26.46 4.75 -18.60
C ASP A 181 25.34 5.52 -17.90
N GLU A 182 24.10 5.32 -18.37
CA GLU A 182 22.90 5.92 -17.74
C GLU A 182 22.73 5.45 -16.30
N LEU A 183 22.88 4.14 -16.07
CA LEU A 183 22.77 3.56 -14.72
C LEU A 183 23.87 4.09 -13.80
N LEU A 184 25.11 4.10 -14.25
CA LEU A 184 26.26 4.59 -13.47
C LEU A 184 26.13 6.07 -13.17
N HIS A 185 25.77 6.89 -14.16
CA HIS A 185 25.53 8.32 -13.95
C HIS A 185 24.47 8.54 -12.88
N ARG A 186 23.38 7.76 -12.91
CA ARG A 186 22.31 7.86 -11.92
C ARG A 186 22.75 7.38 -10.55
N TYR A 187 23.45 6.23 -10.47
CA TYR A 187 23.96 5.70 -9.21
C TYR A 187 24.99 6.65 -8.58
N ASP A 188 25.91 7.20 -9.36
CA ASP A 188 26.95 8.12 -8.90
C ASP A 188 26.36 9.47 -8.43
N SER A 189 25.19 9.87 -8.94
CA SER A 189 24.47 11.07 -8.47
C SER A 189 23.81 10.91 -7.10
N LEU A 190 23.73 9.69 -6.56
CA LEU A 190 23.17 9.45 -5.24
C LEU A 190 24.25 9.61 -4.17
N GLU A 191 23.90 10.24 -3.06
CA GLU A 191 24.80 10.53 -1.95
C GLU A 191 24.26 10.01 -0.61
N GLY A 192 25.17 9.72 0.33
CA GLY A 192 24.85 9.37 1.70
C GLY A 192 23.81 8.23 1.83
N PRO A 193 22.72 8.45 2.59
CA PRO A 193 21.71 7.42 2.85
C PRO A 193 21.01 6.89 1.59
N GLN A 194 20.89 7.71 0.52
CA GLN A 194 20.25 7.27 -0.73
C GLN A 194 21.06 6.20 -1.43
N ARG A 195 22.38 6.32 -1.47
CA ARG A 195 23.27 5.31 -2.07
C ARG A 195 23.18 3.96 -1.36
N GLN A 196 22.98 3.97 -0.04
CA GLN A 196 22.78 2.76 0.76
C GLN A 196 21.35 2.20 0.63
N ASN A 197 20.40 3.04 0.20
CA ASN A 197 18.98 2.69 0.04
C ASN A 197 18.63 2.28 -1.41
N VAL A 198 19.57 1.80 -2.20
CA VAL A 198 19.35 1.46 -3.61
C VAL A 198 19.40 -0.03 -3.84
N ILE A 199 18.54 -0.49 -4.73
CA ILE A 199 18.67 -1.77 -5.41
C ILE A 199 18.73 -1.55 -6.92
N LEU A 200 19.54 -2.39 -7.58
CA LEU A 200 19.55 -2.60 -9.02
C LEU A 200 18.81 -3.90 -9.29
N GLN A 201 17.86 -3.87 -10.19
CA GLN A 201 17.02 -5.01 -10.47
C GLN A 201 16.87 -5.23 -11.96
N GLU A 202 16.83 -6.47 -12.37
CA GLU A 202 16.47 -6.87 -13.71
C GLU A 202 15.11 -6.27 -14.09
N TYR A 203 15.02 -5.70 -15.29
CA TYR A 203 13.76 -5.27 -15.86
C TYR A 203 13.08 -6.43 -16.60
N ILE A 204 11.92 -6.82 -16.16
CA ILE A 204 11.12 -7.82 -16.87
C ILE A 204 10.34 -7.11 -17.97
N PRO A 205 10.58 -7.45 -19.25
CA PRO A 205 9.86 -6.85 -20.39
C PRO A 205 8.35 -7.13 -20.32
N GLY A 206 7.57 -6.27 -20.95
CA GLY A 206 6.13 -6.45 -21.06
C GLY A 206 5.34 -5.17 -20.90
N ASN A 207 4.06 -5.22 -21.25
CA ASN A 207 3.11 -4.14 -21.10
C ASN A 207 2.48 -4.12 -19.69
N ALA A 208 1.53 -3.23 -19.47
CA ALA A 208 0.79 -3.16 -18.19
C ALA A 208 0.03 -4.46 -17.88
N ASP A 209 -0.41 -5.19 -18.90
CA ASP A 209 -1.12 -6.46 -18.78
C ASP A 209 -0.25 -7.63 -18.32
N SER A 210 1.09 -7.50 -18.36
CA SER A 210 2.01 -8.46 -17.74
C SER A 210 2.14 -8.29 -16.22
N VAL A 211 1.58 -7.21 -15.64
CA VAL A 211 1.61 -6.95 -14.20
C VAL A 211 0.36 -7.55 -13.53
N TRP A 212 0.60 -8.55 -12.72
CA TRP A 212 -0.40 -9.28 -11.98
C TRP A 212 -0.41 -8.89 -10.51
N MET A 213 -1.53 -9.11 -9.87
CA MET A 213 -1.74 -8.86 -8.46
C MET A 213 -2.34 -10.13 -7.84
N PHE A 214 -1.87 -10.47 -6.65
CA PHE A 214 -2.51 -11.44 -5.78
C PHE A 214 -2.94 -10.73 -4.49
N ASN A 215 -4.16 -10.96 -4.05
CA ASN A 215 -4.70 -10.45 -2.80
C ASN A 215 -5.23 -11.62 -1.99
N GLY A 216 -4.70 -11.84 -0.79
CA GLY A 216 -5.04 -13.03 -0.02
C GLY A 216 -5.22 -12.77 1.47
N TYR A 217 -5.99 -13.66 2.13
CA TYR A 217 -6.09 -13.76 3.58
C TYR A 217 -5.73 -15.17 4.04
N PHE A 218 -4.80 -15.26 4.98
CA PHE A 218 -4.29 -16.49 5.56
C PHE A 218 -4.66 -16.56 7.05
N ASN A 219 -5.20 -17.72 7.49
CA ASN A 219 -5.60 -17.96 8.87
C ASN A 219 -4.40 -18.29 9.79
N GLU A 220 -4.69 -18.62 11.04
CA GLU A 220 -3.68 -18.98 12.05
C GLU A 220 -2.84 -20.22 11.66
N LYS A 221 -3.38 -21.12 10.82
CA LYS A 221 -2.68 -22.29 10.30
C LYS A 221 -1.94 -22.02 9.00
N SER A 222 -1.89 -20.77 8.54
CA SER A 222 -1.32 -20.37 7.25
C SER A 222 -2.04 -20.96 6.02
N GLU A 223 -3.33 -21.29 6.19
CA GLU A 223 -4.21 -21.70 5.11
C GLU A 223 -4.82 -20.47 4.46
N CYS A 224 -4.77 -20.38 3.13
CA CYS A 224 -5.40 -19.29 2.39
C CYS A 224 -6.92 -19.46 2.34
N LEU A 225 -7.65 -18.71 3.15
CA LEU A 225 -9.11 -18.77 3.22
C LEU A 225 -9.80 -17.93 2.13
N ALA A 226 -9.14 -16.91 1.61
CA ALA A 226 -9.59 -16.12 0.48
C ALA A 226 -8.37 -15.70 -0.34
N GLY A 227 -8.33 -16.04 -1.61
CA GLY A 227 -7.24 -15.72 -2.53
C GLY A 227 -7.79 -15.33 -3.89
N PHE A 228 -7.29 -14.22 -4.42
CA PHE A 228 -7.78 -13.62 -5.65
C PHE A 228 -6.63 -13.10 -6.49
N THR A 229 -6.74 -13.24 -7.81
CA THR A 229 -5.79 -12.68 -8.78
C THR A 229 -6.44 -11.68 -9.71
N GLY A 230 -5.62 -10.81 -10.29
CA GLY A 230 -6.06 -9.85 -11.26
C GLY A 230 -4.90 -9.13 -11.94
N ARG A 231 -5.22 -8.29 -12.92
CA ARG A 231 -4.23 -7.55 -13.71
C ARG A 231 -4.44 -6.05 -13.61
N LYS A 232 -3.33 -5.30 -13.74
CA LYS A 232 -3.39 -3.86 -13.96
C LYS A 232 -3.70 -3.60 -15.44
N LEU A 233 -4.79 -2.91 -15.71
CA LEU A 233 -5.09 -2.40 -17.06
C LEU A 233 -4.46 -1.01 -17.26
N ARG A 234 -4.43 -0.21 -16.19
CA ARG A 234 -3.76 1.10 -16.16
C ARG A 234 -3.15 1.35 -14.79
N GLN A 235 -2.11 2.18 -14.76
CA GLN A 235 -1.37 2.53 -13.55
C GLN A 235 -0.79 3.95 -13.61
N ARG A 236 -0.47 4.53 -12.47
CA ARG A 236 0.18 5.84 -12.32
C ARG A 236 1.40 5.75 -11.39
N PRO A 237 2.59 6.15 -11.86
CA PRO A 237 3.03 6.47 -13.22
C PRO A 237 2.82 5.33 -14.24
N LEU A 238 2.88 5.64 -15.53
CA LEU A 238 2.47 4.74 -16.61
C LEU A 238 3.18 3.38 -16.64
N ALA A 239 4.43 3.31 -16.26
CA ALA A 239 5.24 2.08 -16.35
C ALA A 239 5.41 1.34 -15.02
N THR A 240 5.23 2.02 -13.87
CA THR A 240 5.74 1.54 -12.57
C THR A 240 4.87 1.94 -11.39
N GLY A 241 3.60 2.22 -11.62
CA GLY A 241 2.78 2.88 -10.61
C GLY A 241 1.73 2.01 -9.94
N ILE A 242 0.93 2.68 -9.10
CA ILE A 242 -0.27 2.10 -8.50
C ILE A 242 -1.38 1.93 -9.54
N THR A 243 -2.23 0.94 -9.34
CA THR A 243 -3.36 0.64 -10.24
C THR A 243 -4.35 1.80 -10.28
N THR A 244 -4.70 2.26 -11.49
CA THR A 244 -5.78 3.22 -11.70
C THR A 244 -7.02 2.55 -12.27
N LEU A 245 -6.85 1.50 -13.10
CA LEU A 245 -7.90 0.59 -13.54
C LEU A 245 -7.35 -0.84 -13.45
N GLY A 246 -8.04 -1.70 -12.72
CA GLY A 246 -7.75 -3.11 -12.60
C GLY A 246 -8.88 -3.99 -13.11
N ILE A 247 -8.54 -5.23 -13.42
CA ILE A 247 -9.50 -6.29 -13.78
C ILE A 247 -9.20 -7.54 -12.98
N CYS A 248 -10.23 -8.14 -12.40
CA CYS A 248 -10.14 -9.42 -11.74
C CYS A 248 -10.13 -10.55 -12.79
N VAL A 249 -9.13 -11.40 -12.72
CA VAL A 249 -8.95 -12.54 -13.61
C VAL A 249 -8.29 -13.66 -12.81
N GLN A 250 -8.86 -14.85 -12.83
CA GLN A 250 -8.27 -16.00 -12.16
C GLN A 250 -6.99 -16.43 -12.89
N ASN A 251 -5.96 -16.73 -12.12
CA ASN A 251 -4.68 -17.18 -12.65
C ASN A 251 -3.98 -18.11 -11.65
N ALA A 252 -4.26 -19.39 -11.75
CA ALA A 252 -3.68 -20.41 -10.88
C ALA A 252 -2.14 -20.47 -10.97
N ALA A 253 -1.56 -20.20 -12.15
CA ALA A 253 -0.11 -20.21 -12.35
C ALA A 253 0.59 -19.09 -11.56
N ALA A 254 -0.08 -17.94 -11.36
CA ALA A 254 0.43 -16.88 -10.49
C ALA A 254 0.09 -17.13 -9.00
N GLU A 255 -1.10 -17.69 -8.73
CA GLU A 255 -1.64 -17.84 -7.38
C GLU A 255 -0.99 -18.98 -6.60
N CYS A 256 -0.91 -20.19 -7.21
CA CYS A 256 -0.50 -21.40 -6.49
C CYS A 256 0.92 -21.30 -5.89
N PRO A 257 1.96 -20.83 -6.62
CA PRO A 257 3.30 -20.70 -6.04
C PRO A 257 3.36 -19.66 -4.91
N ILE A 258 2.60 -18.58 -5.03
CA ILE A 258 2.51 -17.55 -3.98
C ILE A 258 1.88 -18.11 -2.71
N ARG A 259 0.78 -18.88 -2.84
CA ARG A 259 0.11 -19.52 -1.68
C ARG A 259 1.02 -20.53 -0.99
N GLU A 260 1.75 -21.33 -1.76
CA GLU A 260 2.71 -22.29 -1.25
C GLU A 260 3.85 -21.61 -0.48
N LEU A 261 4.47 -20.57 -1.06
CA LEU A 261 5.50 -19.78 -0.40
C LEU A 261 4.99 -19.21 0.93
N LEU A 262 3.85 -18.53 0.93
CA LEU A 262 3.31 -17.90 2.13
C LEU A 262 2.93 -18.93 3.21
N SER A 263 2.37 -20.07 2.82
CA SER A 263 2.07 -21.17 3.73
C SER A 263 3.34 -21.75 4.36
N THR A 264 4.38 -21.98 3.57
CA THR A 264 5.69 -22.46 4.04
C THR A 264 6.35 -21.48 5.00
N LEU A 265 6.19 -20.17 4.77
CA LEU A 265 6.69 -19.12 5.66
C LEU A 265 5.89 -18.97 6.96
N GLY A 266 4.78 -19.69 7.12
CA GLY A 266 3.89 -19.54 8.25
C GLY A 266 3.16 -18.18 8.25
N TYR A 267 2.88 -17.62 7.06
CA TYR A 267 2.24 -16.31 6.92
C TYR A 267 0.81 -16.34 7.43
N ARG A 268 0.39 -15.24 8.08
CA ARG A 268 -0.96 -15.06 8.63
C ARG A 268 -1.45 -13.64 8.34
N GLY A 269 -2.73 -13.49 8.03
CA GLY A 269 -3.33 -12.19 7.78
C GLY A 269 -3.50 -11.83 6.31
N ILE A 270 -3.76 -10.56 6.06
CA ILE A 270 -3.98 -10.03 4.72
C ILE A 270 -2.64 -9.74 4.05
N VAL A 271 -2.53 -10.11 2.78
CA VAL A 271 -1.37 -9.81 1.93
C VAL A 271 -1.81 -9.26 0.58
N ASP A 272 -1.01 -8.34 0.04
CA ASP A 272 -1.14 -7.79 -1.30
C ASP A 272 0.20 -7.94 -2.03
N ILE A 273 0.23 -8.69 -3.12
CA ILE A 273 1.45 -9.05 -3.85
C ILE A 273 1.35 -8.57 -5.30
N GLY A 274 2.40 -7.88 -5.74
CA GLY A 274 2.63 -7.57 -7.13
C GLY A 274 3.61 -8.55 -7.76
N CYS A 275 3.23 -9.16 -8.87
CA CYS A 275 4.14 -9.98 -9.66
C CYS A 275 4.07 -9.60 -11.14
N ARG A 276 5.06 -10.04 -11.90
CA ARG A 276 5.10 -9.80 -13.34
C ARG A 276 5.39 -11.07 -14.08
N PHE A 277 4.59 -11.33 -15.11
CA PHE A 277 4.83 -12.43 -16.02
C PHE A 277 6.05 -12.12 -16.89
N ASP A 278 7.01 -13.02 -16.88
CA ASP A 278 8.19 -12.98 -17.73
C ASP A 278 8.04 -13.96 -18.89
N ALA A 279 7.81 -13.44 -20.09
CA ALA A 279 7.61 -14.27 -21.26
C ALA A 279 8.90 -15.00 -21.74
N ARG A 280 10.06 -14.67 -21.15
CA ARG A 280 11.35 -15.30 -21.51
C ARG A 280 11.50 -16.69 -20.90
N ASP A 281 10.94 -16.89 -19.70
CA ASP A 281 10.99 -18.15 -18.95
C ASP A 281 9.61 -18.72 -18.60
N GLY A 282 8.53 -17.94 -18.82
CA GLY A 282 7.16 -18.35 -18.53
C GLY A 282 6.75 -18.20 -17.07
N GLU A 283 7.56 -17.52 -16.24
CA GLU A 283 7.38 -17.44 -14.80
C GLU A 283 6.71 -16.14 -14.33
N TYR A 284 6.00 -16.21 -13.20
CA TYR A 284 5.44 -15.05 -12.52
C TYR A 284 6.40 -14.60 -11.41
N LYS A 285 7.25 -13.63 -11.71
CA LYS A 285 8.26 -13.13 -10.77
C LYS A 285 7.67 -12.15 -9.77
N VAL A 286 7.87 -12.42 -8.48
CA VAL A 286 7.42 -11.53 -7.40
C VAL A 286 8.25 -10.26 -7.38
N LEU A 287 7.57 -9.11 -7.45
CA LEU A 287 8.19 -7.78 -7.46
C LEU A 287 8.11 -7.06 -6.11
N ASP A 288 7.01 -7.29 -5.39
CA ASP A 288 6.66 -6.54 -4.18
C ASP A 288 5.65 -7.35 -3.35
N VAL A 289 5.86 -7.38 -2.04
CA VAL A 289 4.96 -8.00 -1.08
C VAL A 289 4.61 -6.99 0.00
N ASN A 290 3.33 -6.75 0.16
CA ASN A 290 2.79 -5.87 1.18
C ASN A 290 2.07 -6.74 2.23
N PRO A 291 2.67 -7.02 3.41
CA PRO A 291 2.07 -7.85 4.46
C PRO A 291 0.98 -7.07 5.23
N ARG A 292 0.05 -6.54 4.51
CA ARG A 292 -1.07 -5.72 4.94
C ARG A 292 -2.09 -5.59 3.84
N ILE A 293 -3.17 -4.84 4.12
CA ILE A 293 -4.18 -4.56 3.11
C ILE A 293 -3.61 -3.67 1.98
N GLY A 294 -3.85 -4.09 0.73
CA GLY A 294 -3.50 -3.31 -0.45
C GLY A 294 -4.53 -2.24 -0.79
N CYS A 295 -4.11 -1.18 -1.47
CA CYS A 295 -5.04 -0.14 -1.91
C CYS A 295 -6.11 -0.63 -2.89
N THR A 296 -5.85 -1.75 -3.57
CA THR A 296 -6.68 -2.31 -4.67
C THR A 296 -7.58 -3.45 -4.23
N PHE A 297 -7.62 -3.81 -2.95
CA PHE A 297 -8.33 -5.02 -2.49
C PHE A 297 -9.81 -5.05 -2.91
N ARG A 298 -10.46 -3.90 -3.10
CA ARG A 298 -11.85 -3.84 -3.56
C ARG A 298 -12.05 -4.23 -5.03
N LEU A 299 -10.98 -4.41 -5.79
CA LEU A 299 -11.05 -5.10 -7.08
C LEU A 299 -11.48 -6.57 -6.89
N PHE A 300 -11.03 -7.19 -5.80
CA PHE A 300 -11.10 -8.60 -5.51
C PHE A 300 -12.28 -8.90 -4.57
N VAL A 301 -13.43 -9.11 -5.16
CA VAL A 301 -14.68 -9.41 -4.46
C VAL A 301 -15.35 -10.58 -5.16
N ASP A 302 -15.74 -11.58 -4.40
CA ASP A 302 -16.46 -12.74 -4.90
C ASP A 302 -17.95 -12.41 -5.20
N PRO A 303 -18.71 -13.32 -5.82
CA PRO A 303 -20.13 -13.11 -6.10
C PRO A 303 -20.99 -12.82 -4.86
N ASN A 304 -20.57 -13.32 -3.69
CA ASN A 304 -21.27 -13.15 -2.42
C ASN A 304 -20.83 -11.90 -1.65
N GLY A 305 -19.93 -11.10 -2.25
CA GLY A 305 -19.39 -9.89 -1.65
C GLY A 305 -18.23 -10.12 -0.69
N MET A 306 -17.66 -11.35 -0.62
CA MET A 306 -16.48 -11.64 0.18
C MET A 306 -15.25 -10.94 -0.41
N ASP A 307 -14.46 -10.30 0.44
CA ASP A 307 -13.13 -9.79 0.18
C ASP A 307 -12.20 -10.17 1.35
N VAL A 308 -10.91 -9.89 1.21
CA VAL A 308 -9.91 -10.25 2.23
C VAL A 308 -10.13 -9.60 3.59
N VAL A 309 -10.79 -8.43 3.64
CA VAL A 309 -11.11 -7.75 4.91
C VAL A 309 -12.25 -8.45 5.63
N ARG A 310 -13.28 -8.86 4.88
CA ARG A 310 -14.40 -9.66 5.43
C ARG A 310 -13.93 -11.03 5.88
N ALA A 311 -13.06 -11.68 5.09
CA ALA A 311 -12.45 -12.96 5.46
C ALA A 311 -11.65 -12.83 6.77
N CYS A 312 -10.81 -11.81 6.89
CA CYS A 312 -10.07 -11.50 8.10
C CYS A 312 -10.99 -11.24 9.31
N TYR A 313 -12.04 -10.45 9.12
CA TYR A 313 -13.01 -10.16 10.18
C TYR A 313 -13.71 -11.42 10.67
N LEU A 314 -14.21 -12.25 9.78
CA LEU A 314 -14.91 -13.49 10.12
C LEU A 314 -14.01 -14.44 10.88
N ASP A 315 -12.81 -14.72 10.39
CA ASP A 315 -11.86 -15.64 11.01
C ASP A 315 -11.44 -15.14 12.40
N LEU A 316 -11.04 -13.87 12.54
CA LEU A 316 -10.65 -13.29 13.84
C LEU A 316 -11.79 -13.21 14.86
N THR A 317 -13.04 -13.33 14.42
CA THR A 317 -14.23 -13.40 15.29
C THR A 317 -14.75 -14.82 15.48
N GLY A 318 -14.04 -15.85 14.97
CA GLY A 318 -14.39 -17.27 15.10
C GLY A 318 -15.59 -17.66 14.24
N GLN A 319 -15.86 -16.94 13.17
CA GLN A 319 -16.94 -17.22 12.23
C GLN A 319 -16.39 -17.94 10.98
N ALA A 320 -17.18 -18.81 10.37
CA ALA A 320 -16.77 -19.52 9.16
C ALA A 320 -16.53 -18.56 7.97
N VAL A 321 -15.41 -18.73 7.29
CA VAL A 321 -15.09 -18.02 6.04
C VAL A 321 -15.44 -18.94 4.87
N GLN A 322 -16.32 -18.48 4.01
CA GLN A 322 -16.72 -19.18 2.78
C GLN A 322 -16.48 -18.21 1.63
N ALA A 323 -15.28 -18.26 1.06
CA ALA A 323 -14.95 -17.47 -0.11
C ALA A 323 -15.07 -18.32 -1.37
N GLU A 324 -15.71 -17.76 -2.38
CA GLU A 324 -15.77 -18.32 -3.73
C GLU A 324 -14.70 -17.69 -4.62
N PRO A 325 -14.41 -18.24 -5.81
CA PRO A 325 -13.58 -17.56 -6.78
C PRO A 325 -14.12 -16.16 -7.08
N ALA A 326 -13.22 -15.20 -7.25
CA ALA A 326 -13.60 -13.83 -7.54
C ALA A 326 -14.44 -13.71 -8.83
N SER A 327 -15.28 -12.67 -8.87
CA SER A 327 -16.08 -12.39 -10.07
C SER A 327 -15.19 -12.07 -11.26
N GLU A 328 -15.14 -12.96 -12.24
CA GLU A 328 -14.37 -12.79 -13.47
C GLU A 328 -14.74 -11.49 -14.19
N GLU A 329 -13.74 -10.85 -14.80
CA GLU A 329 -13.87 -9.61 -15.54
C GLU A 329 -14.41 -8.40 -14.74
N ARG A 330 -14.57 -8.54 -13.41
CA ARG A 330 -14.88 -7.41 -12.56
C ARG A 330 -13.79 -6.35 -12.68
N LYS A 331 -14.18 -5.12 -13.01
CA LYS A 331 -13.26 -3.98 -13.05
C LYS A 331 -13.50 -3.04 -11.88
N TRP A 332 -12.41 -2.45 -11.41
CA TRP A 332 -12.38 -1.44 -10.37
C TRP A 332 -11.53 -0.26 -10.79
N LEU A 333 -11.98 0.97 -10.51
CA LEU A 333 -11.41 2.23 -11.00
C LEU A 333 -11.05 3.16 -9.85
N VAL A 334 -9.87 3.77 -9.90
CA VAL A 334 -9.48 4.92 -9.06
C VAL A 334 -9.63 6.20 -9.87
N GLU A 335 -10.76 6.86 -9.74
CA GLU A 335 -11.25 7.89 -10.64
C GLU A 335 -10.29 9.07 -10.79
N ASN A 336 -9.86 9.64 -9.67
CA ASN A 336 -8.98 10.81 -9.66
C ASN A 336 -7.62 10.50 -10.30
N LEU A 337 -7.05 9.34 -10.01
CA LEU A 337 -5.75 8.94 -10.55
C LEU A 337 -5.84 8.61 -12.04
N ASP A 338 -6.90 7.96 -12.46
CA ASP A 338 -7.10 7.59 -13.86
C ASP A 338 -7.30 8.83 -14.74
N LEU A 339 -8.11 9.79 -14.27
CA LEU A 339 -8.33 11.06 -14.95
C LEU A 339 -7.03 11.90 -15.06
N ILE A 340 -6.25 11.98 -13.98
CA ILE A 340 -4.98 12.72 -13.99
C ILE A 340 -3.95 12.08 -14.92
N THR A 341 -4.01 10.76 -15.12
CA THR A 341 -3.07 10.01 -15.98
C THR A 341 -3.46 10.01 -17.46
N LEU A 342 -4.72 10.30 -17.77
CA LEU A 342 -5.24 10.29 -19.15
C LEU A 342 -4.43 11.18 -20.12
N PRO A 343 -4.05 12.44 -19.80
CA PRO A 343 -3.23 13.25 -20.68
C PRO A 343 -1.89 12.60 -21.07
N ASP A 344 -1.25 11.87 -20.13
CA ASP A 344 0.02 11.20 -20.37
C ASP A 344 -0.15 10.00 -21.32
N HIS A 345 -1.24 9.24 -21.19
CA HIS A 345 -1.60 8.17 -22.13
C HIS A 345 -1.84 8.71 -23.54
N LEU A 346 -2.55 9.83 -23.66
CA LEU A 346 -2.85 10.46 -24.97
C LEU A 346 -1.57 11.00 -25.63
N LYS A 347 -0.70 11.70 -24.88
CA LYS A 347 0.59 12.22 -25.37
C LYS A 347 1.51 11.12 -25.86
N GLN A 348 1.59 10.01 -25.13
CA GLN A 348 2.43 8.87 -25.52
C GLN A 348 1.77 7.97 -26.57
N ARG A 349 0.61 8.32 -27.10
CA ARG A 349 -0.18 7.54 -28.08
C ARG A 349 -0.43 6.08 -27.65
N LYS A 350 -0.39 5.80 -26.35
CA LYS A 350 -0.67 4.46 -25.78
C LYS A 350 -2.16 4.16 -25.74
N LEU A 351 -3.00 5.20 -25.76
CA LEU A 351 -4.44 5.09 -25.65
C LEU A 351 -5.12 6.28 -26.35
N THR A 352 -6.18 6.03 -27.10
CA THR A 352 -7.06 7.11 -27.59
C THR A 352 -8.18 7.36 -26.59
N PHE A 353 -8.80 8.55 -26.63
CA PHE A 353 -9.93 8.89 -25.76
C PHE A 353 -11.10 7.89 -25.92
N ARG A 354 -11.39 7.43 -27.14
CA ARG A 354 -12.43 6.43 -27.40
C ARG A 354 -12.09 5.07 -26.78
N GLN A 355 -10.83 4.65 -26.82
CA GLN A 355 -10.36 3.42 -26.18
C GLN A 355 -10.45 3.56 -24.66
N TRP A 356 -10.09 4.73 -24.11
CA TRP A 356 -10.26 5.01 -22.68
C TRP A 356 -11.70 4.87 -22.24
N LEU A 357 -12.66 5.53 -22.92
CA LEU A 357 -14.09 5.39 -22.61
C LEU A 357 -14.56 3.94 -22.72
N ARG A 358 -14.14 3.22 -23.77
CA ARG A 358 -14.51 1.81 -23.94
C ARG A 358 -13.98 0.92 -22.83
N SER A 359 -12.79 1.21 -22.30
CA SER A 359 -12.17 0.44 -21.22
C SER A 359 -12.89 0.57 -19.87
N LEU A 360 -13.67 1.63 -19.68
CA LEU A 360 -14.49 1.83 -18.48
C LEU A 360 -15.76 0.93 -18.45
N ARG A 361 -16.09 0.29 -19.57
CA ARG A 361 -17.19 -0.68 -19.58
C ARG A 361 -16.84 -1.87 -18.68
N GLY A 362 -17.82 -2.27 -17.85
CA GLY A 362 -17.63 -3.36 -16.88
C GLY A 362 -17.02 -2.92 -15.55
N VAL A 363 -16.78 -1.61 -15.33
CA VAL A 363 -16.46 -1.09 -13.99
C VAL A 363 -17.66 -1.31 -13.08
N ARG A 364 -17.46 -2.10 -12.01
CA ARG A 364 -18.48 -2.45 -11.03
C ARG A 364 -18.43 -1.58 -9.78
N GLU A 365 -17.24 -1.09 -9.45
CA GLU A 365 -17.01 -0.28 -8.27
C GLU A 365 -15.91 0.73 -8.55
N THR A 366 -16.02 1.91 -7.93
CA THR A 366 -15.01 2.96 -7.98
C THR A 366 -14.45 3.22 -6.58
N ALA A 367 -13.23 3.73 -6.52
CA ALA A 367 -12.50 3.85 -5.25
C ALA A 367 -13.10 4.91 -4.32
N TRP A 368 -13.56 6.03 -4.89
CA TRP A 368 -14.06 7.17 -4.12
C TRP A 368 -15.55 7.34 -4.21
N PHE A 369 -16.12 7.24 -5.41
CA PHE A 369 -17.52 7.47 -5.64
C PHE A 369 -18.34 6.23 -5.25
N ASP A 370 -19.35 6.45 -4.39
CA ASP A 370 -20.36 5.47 -4.01
C ASP A 370 -21.65 6.23 -3.69
N TRP A 371 -22.75 5.84 -4.33
CA TRP A 371 -24.05 6.49 -4.14
C TRP A 371 -24.54 6.45 -2.69
N SER A 372 -24.18 5.41 -1.95
CA SER A 372 -24.55 5.27 -0.55
C SER A 372 -23.62 6.05 0.39
N ASP A 373 -22.45 6.56 -0.09
CA ASP A 373 -21.42 7.19 0.73
C ASP A 373 -20.65 8.27 -0.05
N LEU A 374 -21.33 9.34 -0.44
CA LEU A 374 -20.80 10.40 -1.32
C LEU A 374 -19.80 11.35 -0.66
N SER A 375 -19.82 11.47 0.66
CA SER A 375 -19.02 12.48 1.38
C SER A 375 -17.50 12.32 1.17
N PRO A 376 -16.91 11.11 1.15
CA PRO A 376 -15.49 10.92 0.84
C PRO A 376 -15.11 11.36 -0.58
N PHE A 377 -15.99 11.14 -1.55
CA PHE A 377 -15.77 11.57 -2.95
C PHE A 377 -15.64 13.10 -3.04
N TRP A 378 -16.58 13.85 -2.44
CA TRP A 378 -16.50 15.31 -2.45
C TRP A 378 -15.32 15.84 -1.66
N ALA A 379 -14.97 15.20 -0.54
CA ALA A 379 -13.77 15.54 0.22
C ALA A 379 -12.48 15.31 -0.58
N MET A 380 -12.43 14.23 -1.37
CA MET A 380 -11.31 13.94 -2.29
C MET A 380 -11.25 15.00 -3.39
N CYS A 381 -12.38 15.34 -4.04
CA CYS A 381 -12.43 16.39 -5.06
C CYS A 381 -11.92 17.73 -4.50
N LEU A 382 -12.37 18.10 -3.31
CA LEU A 382 -11.90 19.32 -2.64
C LEU A 382 -10.41 19.28 -2.33
N SER A 383 -9.88 18.14 -1.85
CA SER A 383 -8.44 18.02 -1.58
C SER A 383 -7.59 18.11 -2.85
N VAL A 384 -8.05 17.56 -3.97
CA VAL A 384 -7.40 17.72 -5.28
C VAL A 384 -7.42 19.19 -5.71
N LEU A 385 -8.55 19.87 -5.66
CA LEU A 385 -8.67 21.29 -6.00
C LEU A 385 -7.74 22.17 -5.14
N LEU A 386 -7.69 21.91 -3.83
CA LEU A 386 -6.82 22.64 -2.91
C LEU A 386 -5.33 22.37 -3.17
N SER A 387 -4.96 21.19 -3.64
CA SER A 387 -3.57 20.87 -4.03
C SER A 387 -3.12 21.59 -5.31
N TRP A 388 -4.06 21.95 -6.19
CA TRP A 388 -3.82 22.70 -7.44
C TRP A 388 -3.80 24.21 -7.22
N TRP A 389 -4.24 24.69 -6.04
CA TRP A 389 -4.24 26.12 -5.73
C TRP A 389 -2.80 26.61 -5.57
N PRO A 390 -2.36 27.67 -6.31
CA PRO A 390 -0.97 28.12 -6.32
C PRO A 390 -0.46 28.47 -4.90
N GLU A 391 0.79 28.11 -4.60
CA GLU A 391 1.46 28.35 -3.31
C GLU A 391 1.48 29.83 -2.86
N ARG A 392 1.17 30.77 -3.75
CA ARG A 392 1.07 32.20 -3.45
C ARG A 392 0.07 32.55 -2.32
N PHE A 393 -0.92 31.67 -2.07
CA PHE A 393 -1.88 31.87 -0.98
C PHE A 393 -1.52 31.15 0.32
N LYS A 394 -0.58 30.21 0.30
CA LYS A 394 -0.09 29.53 1.51
C LYS A 394 0.79 30.44 2.36
N SER A 395 1.52 31.39 1.75
CA SER A 395 2.41 32.31 2.44
C SER A 395 1.69 33.38 3.29
N HIS A 396 0.45 33.74 2.98
CA HIS A 396 -0.30 34.73 3.76
C HIS A 396 -0.89 34.17 5.07
N ARG A 397 -1.11 32.86 5.19
CA ARG A 397 -1.58 32.26 6.44
C ARG A 397 -0.45 31.99 7.44
N ALA A 398 0.74 31.64 6.94
CA ALA A 398 1.93 31.48 7.80
C ALA A 398 2.40 32.83 8.39
N ARG A 399 2.30 33.94 7.63
CA ARG A 399 2.64 35.28 8.13
C ARG A 399 1.67 35.85 9.16
N ARG A 400 0.41 35.40 9.23
CA ARG A 400 -0.54 35.80 10.27
C ARG A 400 -0.35 35.08 11.60
N CYS A 401 0.28 33.90 11.62
CA CYS A 401 0.63 33.21 12.87
C CYS A 401 1.96 33.67 13.48
N SER A 402 2.84 34.37 12.72
CA SER A 402 4.11 34.87 13.22
C SER A 402 4.07 36.30 13.71
N LEU A 403 2.90 36.97 13.64
CA LEU A 403 2.72 38.36 14.08
C LEU A 403 1.97 38.49 15.42
N ALA A 404 1.75 37.38 16.12
CA ALA A 404 1.18 37.38 17.46
C ALA A 404 2.22 36.87 18.46
N SER A 405 3.24 37.66 18.74
CA SER A 405 3.99 37.78 20.01
C SER A 405 5.11 38.79 19.81
N PRO A 406 4.97 40.01 20.33
CA PRO A 406 6.09 40.64 20.96
C PRO A 406 5.67 41.03 22.39
N LEU A 407 6.47 40.70 23.33
CA LEU A 407 6.68 41.35 24.61
C LEU A 407 7.03 40.30 25.66
N GLU A 408 8.31 40.17 25.89
CA GLU A 408 8.99 40.19 27.19
C GLU A 408 10.41 39.63 27.01
N GLN A 409 11.31 40.52 26.58
CA GLN A 409 12.74 40.44 26.90
C GLN A 409 13.11 41.81 27.46
N GLY A 410 13.32 41.87 28.74
CA GLY A 410 13.83 43.03 29.41
C GLY A 410 14.28 42.69 30.82
N GLN A 411 15.61 42.74 30.98
CA GLN A 411 16.34 42.96 32.22
C GLN A 411 16.44 41.79 33.20
N GLU A 412 17.63 41.20 33.24
CA GLU A 412 18.49 41.25 34.45
C GLU A 412 19.91 40.77 34.08
N GLN A 413 20.75 41.75 33.70
CA GLN A 413 22.21 41.69 33.95
C GLN A 413 22.47 42.36 35.25
N GLU A 414 23.46 41.80 35.99
CA GLU A 414 24.30 42.31 37.06
C GLU A 414 24.04 41.78 38.47
N GLN A 415 25.18 41.33 39.00
CA GLN A 415 25.60 41.10 40.38
C GLN A 415 25.48 39.68 40.91
N SER A 416 26.53 38.91 40.84
CA SER A 416 27.64 38.63 41.77
C SER A 416 28.48 37.50 41.27
#